data_f3e841c4cdd46d039672beb99ca764d0
#
_entry.id   f3e841c4cdd46d039672beb99ca764d0
#
_cell.length_a   1.000
_cell.length_b   1.000
_cell.length_c   1.000
_cell.angle_alpha   90.00
_cell.angle_beta   90.00
_cell.angle_gamma   90.00
#
_symmetry.space_group_name_H-M   'P 1'
#
loop_
_entity.id
_entity.type
_entity.pdbx_description
1 polymer ?
#
loop_
_entity_poly.entity_id
_entity_poly.type
_entity_poly.pdbx_seq_one_letter_code
_entity_poly.pdbx_strand_id
1 'polypeptide(L)'
;MIPRKEKSPNIFLITLDGVRWQEVFYGIDMDLIEKTNYVGDKELLINKYYSSELIERRKKLMPFTWNYIYENGKLFGDSLKNSNFSLTNNKIFSYPGYNEILTGKADSTINSNAKIYNKNVTVLEKLNQTNNYKNKIAAFASWDVFPYIINDKRSGIPVNAGYMQEFNIKTPIVDYINKNQIRTPVIWESVRLDVYTHNLALEYIKKKRPKF
;
A
#
# COMPACT_ATOMS: atom_id res chain seq x y z
N MET A 1 14.60 -31.19 -26.34
CA MET A 1 13.75 -30.57 -25.29
C MET A 1 13.94 -29.07 -25.41
N ILE A 2 12.87 -28.34 -25.76
CA ILE A 2 12.88 -26.87 -25.74
C ILE A 2 12.75 -26.49 -24.25
N PRO A 3 13.70 -25.74 -23.66
CA PRO A 3 13.58 -25.34 -22.26
C PRO A 3 12.28 -24.53 -22.09
N ARG A 4 11.41 -24.97 -21.22
CA ARG A 4 10.23 -24.19 -20.82
C ARG A 4 10.74 -22.85 -20.30
N LYS A 5 10.48 -21.78 -21.02
CA LYS A 5 10.80 -20.42 -20.60
C LYS A 5 10.03 -20.16 -19.31
N GLU A 6 10.69 -20.20 -18.17
CA GLU A 6 10.05 -19.88 -16.90
C GLU A 6 9.40 -18.51 -17.02
N LYS A 7 8.08 -18.46 -16.85
CA LYS A 7 7.36 -17.19 -16.84
C LYS A 7 7.77 -16.45 -15.57
N SER A 8 8.33 -15.26 -15.72
CA SER A 8 8.59 -14.40 -14.57
C SER A 8 7.28 -14.19 -13.78
N PRO A 9 7.32 -14.25 -12.44
CA PRO A 9 6.13 -14.09 -11.61
C PRO A 9 5.50 -12.70 -11.78
N ASN A 10 4.21 -12.60 -11.50
CA ASN A 10 3.57 -11.31 -11.26
C ASN A 10 3.78 -10.97 -9.78
N ILE A 11 4.16 -9.73 -9.50
CA ILE A 11 4.42 -9.24 -8.15
C ILE A 11 3.40 -8.15 -7.83
N PHE A 12 2.82 -8.21 -6.64
CA PHE A 12 1.95 -7.18 -6.08
C PHE A 12 2.51 -6.77 -4.73
N LEU A 13 2.98 -5.53 -4.60
CA LEU A 13 3.33 -4.94 -3.33
C LEU A 13 2.18 -4.04 -2.88
N ILE A 14 1.51 -4.43 -1.81
CA ILE A 14 0.41 -3.67 -1.22
C ILE A 14 0.90 -3.13 0.12
N THR A 15 0.91 -1.82 0.26
CA THR A 15 1.28 -1.14 1.51
C THR A 15 0.06 -0.42 2.07
N LEU A 16 -0.15 -0.55 3.37
CA LEU A 16 -1.21 0.10 4.12
C LEU A 16 -0.56 1.07 5.12
N ASP A 17 -0.67 2.36 4.84
CA ASP A 17 -0.18 3.40 5.75
C ASP A 17 -1.12 3.54 6.95
N GLY A 18 -0.58 3.81 8.13
CA GLY A 18 -1.36 4.00 9.35
C GLY A 18 -1.89 2.71 10.00
N VAL A 19 -1.63 1.54 9.44
CA VAL A 19 -2.01 0.25 10.06
C VAL A 19 -0.91 -0.22 10.98
N ARG A 20 -1.19 -0.27 12.28
CA ARG A 20 -0.22 -0.74 13.28
C ARG A 20 -0.19 -2.27 13.32
N TRP A 21 0.95 -2.83 13.69
CA TRP A 21 1.10 -4.27 13.85
C TRP A 21 0.18 -4.83 14.96
N GLN A 22 -0.16 -4.02 15.95
CA GLN A 22 -1.09 -4.41 17.03
C GLN A 22 -2.46 -4.79 16.46
N GLU A 23 -3.04 -3.98 15.59
CA GLU A 23 -4.32 -4.32 14.95
C GLU A 23 -4.20 -5.57 14.10
N VAL A 24 -3.08 -5.73 13.40
CA VAL A 24 -2.87 -6.93 12.55
C VAL A 24 -2.86 -8.20 13.39
N PHE A 25 -2.10 -8.22 14.49
CA PHE A 25 -1.85 -9.44 15.27
C PHE A 25 -2.77 -9.61 16.48
N TYR A 26 -3.32 -8.52 17.02
CA TYR A 26 -4.13 -8.55 18.25
C TYR A 26 -5.60 -8.16 18.04
N GLY A 27 -5.96 -7.66 16.85
CA GLY A 27 -7.31 -7.14 16.60
C GLY A 27 -7.52 -5.76 17.19
N ILE A 28 -8.77 -5.38 17.48
CA ILE A 28 -9.06 -4.05 18.00
C ILE A 28 -8.37 -3.82 19.35
N ASP A 29 -7.87 -2.60 19.52
CA ASP A 29 -7.20 -2.13 20.74
C ASP A 29 -8.20 -1.40 21.63
N MET A 30 -8.56 -2.06 22.75
CA MET A 30 -9.54 -1.50 23.69
C MET A 30 -9.06 -0.22 24.35
N ASP A 31 -7.76 -0.09 24.62
CA ASP A 31 -7.17 1.13 25.18
C ASP A 31 -7.37 2.34 24.27
N LEU A 32 -7.29 2.13 22.94
CA LEU A 32 -7.57 3.18 21.99
C LEU A 32 -9.06 3.49 21.90
N ILE A 33 -9.92 2.49 21.95
CA ILE A 33 -11.37 2.67 21.90
C ILE A 33 -11.87 3.45 23.11
N GLU A 34 -11.32 3.17 24.29
CA GLU A 34 -11.74 3.83 25.52
C GLU A 34 -11.19 5.25 25.70
N LYS A 35 -9.98 5.49 25.25
CA LYS A 35 -9.27 6.77 25.47
C LYS A 35 -9.63 7.89 24.50
N THR A 36 -10.46 7.67 23.49
CA THR A 36 -10.35 8.55 22.36
C THR A 36 -11.56 9.34 21.96
N ASN A 37 -11.29 10.61 21.71
CA ASN A 37 -12.08 11.49 20.87
C ASN A 37 -12.08 11.08 19.37
N TYR A 38 -11.41 9.96 19.02
CA TYR A 38 -11.26 9.48 17.63
C TYR A 38 -12.27 8.40 17.25
N VAL A 39 -13.03 7.89 18.23
CA VAL A 39 -14.00 6.82 18.02
C VAL A 39 -15.40 7.40 18.11
N GLY A 40 -16.10 7.44 16.97
CA GLY A 40 -17.46 8.00 16.91
C GLY A 40 -18.52 7.09 17.55
N ASP A 41 -18.37 5.78 17.45
CA ASP A 41 -19.31 4.79 17.99
C ASP A 41 -18.56 3.59 18.59
N LYS A 42 -18.34 3.64 19.90
CA LYS A 42 -17.64 2.61 20.65
C LYS A 42 -18.38 1.29 20.67
N GLU A 43 -19.70 1.34 20.92
CA GLU A 43 -20.53 0.14 21.05
C GLU A 43 -20.57 -0.63 19.74
N LEU A 44 -20.73 0.06 18.63
CA LEU A 44 -20.68 -0.55 17.30
C LEU A 44 -19.35 -1.24 17.05
N LEU A 45 -18.22 -0.61 17.37
CA LEU A 45 -16.89 -1.20 17.17
C LEU A 45 -16.67 -2.43 18.05
N ILE A 46 -17.04 -2.35 19.32
CA ILE A 46 -16.92 -3.47 20.25
C ILE A 46 -17.80 -4.64 19.79
N ASN A 47 -19.07 -4.39 19.51
CA ASN A 47 -20.00 -5.44 19.07
C ASN A 47 -19.53 -6.12 17.77
N LYS A 48 -18.95 -5.34 16.86
CA LYS A 48 -18.54 -5.86 15.56
C LYS A 48 -17.18 -6.57 15.58
N TYR A 49 -16.21 -6.06 16.32
CA TYR A 49 -14.82 -6.47 16.18
C TYR A 49 -14.20 -7.06 17.45
N TYR A 50 -14.83 -6.89 18.62
CA TYR A 50 -14.25 -7.41 19.87
C TYR A 50 -14.54 -8.91 20.05
N SER A 51 -13.59 -9.58 20.66
CA SER A 51 -13.70 -10.90 21.28
C SER A 51 -12.66 -10.98 22.39
N SER A 52 -12.99 -11.66 23.50
CA SER A 52 -12.00 -12.00 24.54
C SER A 52 -10.89 -12.89 23.99
N GLU A 53 -11.27 -13.79 23.07
CA GLU A 53 -10.33 -14.68 22.39
C GLU A 53 -9.54 -13.92 21.33
N LEU A 54 -8.20 -13.90 21.49
CA LEU A 54 -7.28 -13.20 20.59
C LEU A 54 -7.45 -13.62 19.12
N ILE A 55 -7.54 -14.93 18.90
CA ILE A 55 -7.67 -15.48 17.53
C ILE A 55 -8.94 -14.98 16.85
N GLU A 56 -10.05 -14.99 17.57
CA GLU A 56 -11.32 -14.51 17.03
C GLU A 56 -11.36 -12.99 16.86
N ARG A 57 -10.78 -12.24 17.79
CA ARG A 57 -10.71 -10.78 17.73
C ARG A 57 -9.94 -10.31 16.48
N ARG A 58 -8.77 -10.86 16.18
CA ARG A 58 -7.99 -10.51 15.00
C ARG A 58 -8.65 -10.96 13.69
N LYS A 59 -9.36 -12.11 13.67
CA LYS A 59 -10.14 -12.57 12.53
C LYS A 59 -11.34 -11.66 12.25
N LYS A 60 -12.03 -11.18 13.29
CA LYS A 60 -13.12 -10.23 13.12
C LYS A 60 -12.66 -8.93 12.48
N LEU A 61 -11.48 -8.41 12.88
CA LEU A 61 -10.96 -7.16 12.34
C LEU A 61 -10.37 -7.33 10.93
N MET A 62 -9.58 -8.38 10.71
CA MET A 62 -8.87 -8.62 9.45
C MET A 62 -9.14 -10.04 8.91
N PRO A 63 -10.39 -10.32 8.50
CA PRO A 63 -10.80 -11.68 8.13
C PRO A 63 -10.03 -12.25 6.94
N PHE A 64 -9.72 -11.45 5.93
CA PHE A 64 -8.94 -11.91 4.77
C PHE A 64 -7.51 -12.27 5.16
N THR A 65 -6.87 -11.47 6.01
CA THR A 65 -5.51 -11.74 6.50
C THR A 65 -5.44 -13.06 7.24
N TRP A 66 -6.41 -13.32 8.13
CA TRP A 66 -6.35 -14.47 9.04
C TRP A 66 -7.01 -15.73 8.50
N ASN A 67 -8.02 -15.61 7.62
CA ASN A 67 -8.68 -16.78 7.04
C ASN A 67 -8.10 -17.19 5.68
N TYR A 68 -7.34 -16.31 5.01
CA TYR A 68 -6.78 -16.61 3.70
C TYR A 68 -5.27 -16.46 3.64
N ILE A 69 -4.71 -15.28 3.96
CA ILE A 69 -3.26 -15.05 3.84
C ILE A 69 -2.49 -15.93 4.81
N TYR A 70 -2.96 -16.04 6.06
CA TYR A 70 -2.30 -16.89 7.06
C TYR A 70 -2.25 -18.36 6.65
N GLU A 71 -3.32 -18.88 6.04
CA GLU A 71 -3.40 -20.29 5.62
C GLU A 71 -2.62 -20.58 4.32
N ASN A 72 -2.48 -19.61 3.43
CA ASN A 72 -1.90 -19.80 2.10
C ASN A 72 -0.55 -19.09 1.89
N GLY A 73 -0.09 -18.33 2.86
CA GLY A 73 1.11 -17.51 2.78
C GLY A 73 1.96 -17.55 4.04
N LYS A 74 2.63 -16.44 4.31
CA LYS A 74 3.44 -16.26 5.53
C LYS A 74 3.20 -14.89 6.12
N LEU A 75 3.11 -14.80 7.44
CA LEU A 75 3.04 -13.55 8.20
C LEU A 75 4.31 -13.40 9.04
N PHE A 76 4.87 -12.20 9.01
CA PHE A 76 6.03 -11.80 9.80
C PHE A 76 5.64 -10.61 10.69
N GLY A 77 6.33 -10.44 11.83
CA GLY A 77 6.10 -9.32 12.74
C GLY A 77 5.19 -9.65 13.93
N ASP A 78 4.83 -10.92 14.13
CA ASP A 78 4.10 -11.36 15.32
C ASP A 78 5.06 -11.45 16.52
N SER A 79 5.05 -10.43 17.38
CA SER A 79 5.93 -10.36 18.55
C SER A 79 5.67 -11.49 19.56
N LEU A 80 4.46 -12.06 19.62
CA LEU A 80 4.15 -13.23 20.46
C LEU A 80 4.87 -14.50 19.99
N LYS A 81 5.32 -14.52 18.74
CA LYS A 81 6.07 -15.62 18.13
C LYS A 81 7.54 -15.28 17.91
N ASN A 82 8.06 -14.27 18.61
CA ASN A 82 9.43 -13.75 18.43
C ASN A 82 9.77 -13.41 16.97
N SER A 83 8.76 -13.03 16.18
CA SER A 83 8.94 -12.59 14.81
C SER A 83 8.96 -11.07 14.77
N ASN A 84 10.12 -10.50 14.45
CA ASN A 84 10.29 -9.05 14.35
C ASN A 84 10.37 -8.62 12.90
N PHE A 85 9.65 -7.53 12.59
CA PHE A 85 9.75 -6.84 11.32
C PHE A 85 9.72 -5.33 11.61
N SER A 86 10.77 -4.63 11.27
CA SER A 86 10.91 -3.20 11.57
C SER A 86 11.73 -2.49 10.50
N LEU A 87 11.49 -1.19 10.37
CA LEU A 87 12.38 -0.30 9.64
C LEU A 87 13.63 -0.01 10.48
N THR A 88 14.74 0.28 9.83
CA THR A 88 16.00 0.62 10.51
C THR A 88 16.19 2.12 10.70
N ASN A 89 15.44 2.95 9.95
CA ASN A 89 15.44 4.38 10.16
C ASN A 89 14.66 4.78 11.43
N ASN A 90 15.07 5.85 12.08
CA ASN A 90 14.43 6.40 13.27
C ASN A 90 13.47 7.57 12.97
N LYS A 91 13.01 7.69 11.74
CA LYS A 91 12.13 8.80 11.32
C LYS A 91 10.67 8.41 11.52
N ILE A 92 9.88 9.38 11.97
CA ILE A 92 8.42 9.23 12.16
C ILE A 92 7.65 9.82 10.98
N PHE A 93 8.18 9.66 9.77
CA PHE A 93 7.59 10.12 8.52
C PHE A 93 7.43 8.94 7.56
N SER A 94 6.40 8.97 6.73
CA SER A 94 6.10 7.88 5.79
C SER A 94 7.12 7.79 4.66
N TYR A 95 7.57 8.91 4.10
CA TYR A 95 8.52 8.91 2.98
C TYR A 95 9.83 8.17 3.31
N PRO A 96 10.53 8.44 4.43
CA PRO A 96 11.71 7.65 4.83
C PRO A 96 11.44 6.15 4.91
N GLY A 97 10.26 5.77 5.43
CA GLY A 97 9.83 4.38 5.51
C GLY A 97 9.64 3.75 4.12
N TYR A 98 8.94 4.41 3.22
CA TYR A 98 8.77 3.93 1.84
C TYR A 98 10.10 3.88 1.07
N ASN A 99 11.00 4.84 1.29
CA ASN A 99 12.35 4.75 0.73
C ASN A 99 13.04 3.47 1.18
N GLU A 100 13.03 3.17 2.48
CA GLU A 100 13.68 1.97 3.00
C GLU A 100 13.03 0.68 2.47
N ILE A 101 11.69 0.61 2.41
CA ILE A 101 10.96 -0.52 1.83
C ILE A 101 11.37 -0.74 0.37
N LEU A 102 11.50 0.32 -0.43
CA LEU A 102 11.75 0.23 -1.87
C LEU A 102 13.22 0.17 -2.24
N THR A 103 14.14 0.47 -1.32
CA THR A 103 15.60 0.45 -1.59
C THR A 103 16.36 -0.58 -0.79
N GLY A 104 15.76 -1.10 0.29
CA GLY A 104 16.37 -2.02 1.24
C GLY A 104 17.33 -1.36 2.23
N LYS A 105 17.34 -0.02 2.32
CA LYS A 105 18.20 0.71 3.26
C LYS A 105 17.66 2.08 3.65
N ALA A 106 17.89 2.47 4.90
CA ALA A 106 17.61 3.81 5.38
C ALA A 106 18.52 4.85 4.72
N ASP A 107 17.98 6.08 4.57
CA ASP A 107 18.74 7.24 4.10
C ASP A 107 18.46 8.40 5.05
N SER A 108 19.49 8.86 5.76
CA SER A 108 19.39 9.94 6.75
C SER A 108 19.04 11.30 6.13
N THR A 109 19.26 11.47 4.84
CA THR A 109 18.94 12.71 4.11
C THR A 109 17.45 12.84 3.79
N ILE A 110 16.71 11.72 3.81
CA ILE A 110 15.25 11.70 3.66
C ILE A 110 14.64 11.73 5.07
N ASN A 111 14.24 12.90 5.52
CA ASN A 111 13.84 13.16 6.90
C ASN A 111 12.47 13.83 7.06
N SER A 112 11.67 13.86 6.00
CA SER A 112 10.35 14.48 5.96
C SER A 112 9.49 13.86 4.86
N ASN A 113 8.22 14.29 4.78
CA ASN A 113 7.30 13.95 3.70
C ASN A 113 7.33 14.98 2.55
N ALA A 114 8.38 15.76 2.43
CA ALA A 114 8.50 16.78 1.39
C ALA A 114 8.51 16.15 -0.01
N LYS A 115 7.86 16.82 -0.97
CA LYS A 115 7.78 16.40 -2.38
C LYS A 115 9.10 16.67 -3.10
N ILE A 116 10.14 15.97 -2.68
CA ILE A 116 11.49 16.02 -3.26
C ILE A 116 11.76 14.67 -3.92
N TYR A 117 12.17 14.67 -5.18
CA TYR A 117 12.44 13.43 -5.92
C TYR A 117 13.55 12.59 -5.26
N ASN A 118 13.23 11.33 -5.00
CA ASN A 118 14.13 10.38 -4.38
C ASN A 118 15.41 10.21 -5.21
N LYS A 119 16.56 10.47 -4.60
CA LYS A 119 17.86 10.28 -5.25
C LYS A 119 18.24 8.79 -5.33
N ASN A 120 17.68 7.97 -4.43
CA ASN A 120 17.96 6.55 -4.37
C ASN A 120 17.22 5.79 -5.47
N VAL A 121 17.88 4.79 -6.03
CA VAL A 121 17.31 3.90 -7.05
C VAL A 121 16.51 2.81 -6.36
N THR A 122 15.21 2.77 -6.62
CA THR A 122 14.30 1.78 -6.03
C THR A 122 14.40 0.42 -6.72
N VAL A 123 13.93 -0.63 -6.06
CA VAL A 123 13.80 -1.97 -6.67
C VAL A 123 12.91 -1.94 -7.91
N LEU A 124 11.87 -1.09 -7.92
CA LEU A 124 11.00 -0.91 -9.08
C LEU A 124 11.77 -0.39 -10.29
N GLU A 125 12.60 0.64 -10.08
CA GLU A 125 13.43 1.21 -11.14
C GLU A 125 14.47 0.19 -11.66
N LYS A 126 15.12 -0.56 -10.76
CA LYS A 126 16.05 -1.64 -11.15
C LYS A 126 15.35 -2.71 -11.99
N LEU A 127 14.16 -3.15 -11.57
CA LEU A 127 13.39 -4.14 -12.34
C LEU A 127 12.96 -3.58 -13.70
N ASN A 128 12.54 -2.31 -13.76
CA ASN A 128 12.12 -1.68 -15.03
C ASN A 128 13.24 -1.60 -16.06
N GLN A 129 14.50 -1.71 -15.65
CA GLN A 129 15.66 -1.79 -16.55
C GLN A 129 15.89 -3.22 -17.12
N THR A 130 15.22 -4.23 -16.57
CA THR A 130 15.36 -5.62 -17.03
C THR A 130 14.38 -5.96 -18.15
N ASN A 131 14.78 -6.84 -19.06
CA ASN A 131 13.93 -7.24 -20.20
C ASN A 131 12.58 -7.84 -19.80
N ASN A 132 12.52 -8.53 -18.66
CA ASN A 132 11.28 -9.19 -18.20
C ASN A 132 10.24 -8.22 -17.67
N TYR A 133 10.67 -7.10 -17.07
CA TYR A 133 9.81 -6.13 -16.37
C TYR A 133 9.73 -4.76 -17.05
N LYS A 134 10.58 -4.49 -18.04
CA LYS A 134 10.61 -3.20 -18.74
C LYS A 134 9.23 -2.83 -19.27
N ASN A 135 8.76 -1.64 -18.90
CA ASN A 135 7.44 -1.10 -19.25
C ASN A 135 6.24 -1.97 -18.76
N LYS A 136 6.46 -2.80 -17.74
CA LYS A 136 5.44 -3.67 -17.15
C LYS A 136 5.27 -3.44 -15.65
N ILE A 137 5.73 -2.31 -15.17
CA ILE A 137 5.62 -1.86 -13.78
C ILE A 137 4.71 -0.65 -13.74
N ALA A 138 3.85 -0.58 -12.73
CA ALA A 138 3.03 0.60 -12.47
C ALA A 138 2.80 0.74 -10.96
N ALA A 139 2.54 1.95 -10.50
CA ALA A 139 2.21 2.23 -9.12
C ALA A 139 0.91 3.05 -9.02
N PHE A 140 0.08 2.69 -8.05
CA PHE A 140 -1.15 3.38 -7.71
C PHE A 140 -1.13 3.70 -6.22
N ALA A 141 -1.36 4.95 -5.86
CA ALA A 141 -1.31 5.39 -4.47
C ALA A 141 -2.40 6.41 -4.16
N SER A 142 -2.88 6.39 -2.94
CA SER A 142 -3.81 7.41 -2.47
C SER A 142 -3.09 8.71 -2.13
N TRP A 143 -1.83 8.64 -1.70
CA TRP A 143 -1.02 9.79 -1.33
C TRP A 143 -0.21 10.35 -2.50
N ASP A 144 -0.28 11.66 -2.70
CA ASP A 144 0.30 12.37 -3.84
C ASP A 144 1.83 12.54 -3.82
N VAL A 145 2.51 11.99 -2.80
CA VAL A 145 3.97 11.99 -2.69
C VAL A 145 4.62 10.81 -3.42
N PHE A 146 3.86 9.79 -3.78
CA PHE A 146 4.41 8.59 -4.44
C PHE A 146 5.19 8.84 -5.74
N PRO A 147 4.83 9.79 -6.62
CA PRO A 147 5.67 10.13 -7.77
C PRO A 147 7.09 10.52 -7.38
N TYR A 148 7.25 11.21 -6.25
CA TYR A 148 8.55 11.63 -5.72
C TYR A 148 9.30 10.46 -5.08
N ILE A 149 8.62 9.60 -4.32
CA ILE A 149 9.21 8.41 -3.69
C ILE A 149 9.78 7.46 -4.74
N ILE A 150 9.01 7.19 -5.81
CA ILE A 150 9.40 6.28 -6.90
C ILE A 150 10.34 6.98 -7.90
N ASN A 151 10.37 8.32 -7.87
CA ASN A 151 11.03 9.16 -8.86
C ASN A 151 10.56 8.80 -10.27
N ASP A 152 9.27 9.01 -10.53
CA ASP A 152 8.61 8.67 -11.79
C ASP A 152 9.30 9.31 -13.01
N LYS A 153 9.87 10.51 -12.86
CA LYS A 153 10.61 11.21 -13.91
C LYS A 153 11.88 10.46 -14.33
N ARG A 154 12.64 9.91 -13.38
CA ARG A 154 13.87 9.17 -13.67
C ARG A 154 13.56 7.72 -14.03
N SER A 155 12.70 7.08 -13.26
CA SER A 155 12.38 5.67 -13.42
C SER A 155 11.56 5.36 -14.67
N GLY A 156 10.80 6.34 -15.18
CA GLY A 156 9.86 6.16 -16.29
C GLY A 156 8.68 5.24 -15.95
N ILE A 157 8.46 4.94 -14.67
CA ILE A 157 7.37 4.08 -14.22
C ILE A 157 6.09 4.93 -14.14
N PRO A 158 4.97 4.47 -14.76
CA PRO A 158 3.69 5.12 -14.58
C PRO A 158 3.26 5.11 -13.10
N VAL A 159 3.03 6.28 -12.53
CA VAL A 159 2.52 6.46 -11.17
C VAL A 159 1.22 7.26 -11.24
N ASN A 160 0.14 6.68 -10.73
CA ASN A 160 -1.12 7.39 -10.53
C ASN A 160 -1.35 7.57 -9.02
N ALA A 161 -1.30 8.80 -8.51
CA ALA A 161 -1.28 9.09 -7.09
C ALA A 161 -2.10 10.33 -6.73
N GLY A 162 -2.57 10.39 -5.48
CA GLY A 162 -3.39 11.51 -5.02
C GLY A 162 -4.62 11.69 -5.91
N TYR A 163 -4.95 12.92 -6.22
CA TYR A 163 -6.11 13.26 -7.04
C TYR A 163 -5.85 13.23 -8.56
N MET A 164 -4.75 12.56 -9.01
CA MET A 164 -4.46 12.41 -10.43
C MET A 164 -5.54 11.59 -11.13
N GLN A 165 -6.00 12.07 -12.27
CA GLN A 165 -6.87 11.31 -13.15
C GLN A 165 -6.06 10.26 -13.92
N GLU A 166 -6.69 9.12 -14.25
CA GLU A 166 -6.07 8.10 -15.08
C GLU A 166 -6.42 8.35 -16.55
N PHE A 167 -5.41 8.54 -17.38
CA PHE A 167 -5.56 8.77 -18.82
C PHE A 167 -4.85 7.74 -19.69
N ASN A 168 -4.02 6.87 -19.09
CA ASN A 168 -3.31 5.82 -19.84
C ASN A 168 -4.23 4.66 -20.24
N ILE A 169 -5.42 4.61 -19.62
CA ILE A 169 -6.47 3.65 -19.91
C ILE A 169 -7.75 4.42 -20.21
N LYS A 170 -8.33 4.16 -21.37
CA LYS A 170 -9.60 4.75 -21.77
C LYS A 170 -10.68 3.68 -21.75
N THR A 171 -11.51 3.69 -20.71
CA THR A 171 -12.72 2.86 -20.60
C THR A 171 -13.84 3.66 -19.97
N PRO A 172 -15.12 3.34 -20.25
CA PRO A 172 -16.25 4.01 -19.60
C PRO A 172 -16.17 3.98 -18.07
N ILE A 173 -15.60 2.90 -17.49
CA ILE A 173 -15.43 2.76 -16.04
C ILE A 173 -14.38 3.76 -15.53
N VAL A 174 -13.24 3.89 -16.21
CA VAL A 174 -12.20 4.86 -15.83
C VAL A 174 -12.70 6.29 -15.94
N ASP A 175 -13.43 6.61 -17.00
CA ASP A 175 -14.06 7.92 -17.17
C ASP A 175 -15.06 8.23 -16.05
N TYR A 176 -15.84 7.23 -15.65
CA TYR A 176 -16.78 7.33 -14.53
C TYR A 176 -16.05 7.56 -13.19
N ILE A 177 -14.97 6.81 -12.93
CA ILE A 177 -14.14 6.96 -11.73
C ILE A 177 -13.51 8.35 -11.68
N ASN A 178 -12.89 8.81 -12.77
CA ASN A 178 -12.30 10.14 -12.87
C ASN A 178 -13.32 11.25 -12.58
N LYS A 179 -14.53 11.17 -13.17
CA LYS A 179 -15.61 12.13 -12.92
C LYS A 179 -16.08 12.13 -11.48
N ASN A 180 -16.23 10.96 -10.87
CA ASN A 180 -16.68 10.87 -9.48
C ASN A 180 -15.61 11.35 -8.51
N GLN A 181 -14.34 11.05 -8.75
CA GLN A 181 -13.25 11.57 -7.93
C GLN A 181 -13.28 13.11 -7.84
N ILE A 182 -13.50 13.80 -8.95
CA ILE A 182 -13.58 15.27 -8.98
C ILE A 182 -14.82 15.80 -8.23
N ARG A 183 -15.93 15.04 -8.25
CA ARG A 183 -17.20 15.44 -7.62
C ARG A 183 -17.27 15.09 -6.14
N THR A 184 -16.40 14.22 -5.67
CA THR A 184 -16.33 13.84 -4.26
C THR A 184 -15.63 14.94 -3.47
N PRO A 185 -16.21 15.39 -2.34
CA PRO A 185 -15.55 16.35 -1.47
C PRO A 185 -14.15 15.89 -1.06
N VAL A 186 -13.21 16.80 -1.10
CA VAL A 186 -11.83 16.56 -0.66
C VAL A 186 -11.81 16.51 0.86
N ILE A 187 -11.46 15.36 1.43
CA ILE A 187 -11.33 15.16 2.88
C ILE A 187 -9.91 15.53 3.33
N TRP A 188 -8.90 15.14 2.54
CA TRP A 188 -7.49 15.45 2.76
C TRP A 188 -6.88 16.01 1.49
N GLU A 189 -6.13 17.10 1.61
CA GLU A 189 -5.56 17.81 0.46
C GLU A 189 -4.61 16.95 -0.40
N SER A 190 -3.89 16.03 0.21
CA SER A 190 -2.84 15.23 -0.44
C SER A 190 -3.19 13.76 -0.63
N VAL A 191 -4.32 13.30 -0.07
CA VAL A 191 -4.69 11.88 -0.05
C VAL A 191 -6.12 11.71 -0.53
N ARG A 192 -6.29 11.03 -1.67
CA ARG A 192 -7.63 10.64 -2.14
C ARG A 192 -8.15 9.41 -1.39
N LEU A 193 -9.44 9.17 -1.47
CA LEU A 193 -10.05 7.95 -0.92
C LEU A 193 -9.50 6.71 -1.64
N ASP A 194 -9.18 5.67 -0.87
CA ASP A 194 -8.61 4.40 -1.37
C ASP A 194 -9.50 3.69 -2.39
N VAL A 195 -10.82 3.93 -2.33
CA VAL A 195 -11.74 3.37 -3.32
C VAL A 195 -11.39 3.78 -4.75
N TYR A 196 -10.93 5.00 -4.97
CA TYR A 196 -10.51 5.46 -6.29
C TYR A 196 -9.17 4.84 -6.69
N THR A 197 -8.20 4.80 -5.78
CA THR A 197 -6.90 4.15 -6.01
C THR A 197 -7.08 2.69 -6.39
N HIS A 198 -7.86 1.96 -5.61
CA HIS A 198 -8.13 0.55 -5.83
C HIS A 198 -8.79 0.28 -7.19
N ASN A 199 -9.86 1.01 -7.50
CA ASN A 199 -10.58 0.78 -8.75
C ASN A 199 -9.77 1.16 -10.00
N LEU A 200 -8.98 2.24 -9.95
CA LEU A 200 -8.07 2.61 -11.04
C LEU A 200 -6.97 1.54 -11.22
N ALA A 201 -6.39 1.05 -10.13
CA ALA A 201 -5.41 -0.04 -10.17
C ALA A 201 -6.01 -1.33 -10.77
N LEU A 202 -7.23 -1.71 -10.38
CA LEU A 202 -7.91 -2.89 -10.94
C LEU A 202 -8.14 -2.75 -12.45
N GLU A 203 -8.60 -1.60 -12.92
CA GLU A 203 -8.81 -1.37 -14.36
C GLU A 203 -7.48 -1.38 -15.12
N TYR A 204 -6.41 -0.83 -14.53
CA TYR A 204 -5.08 -0.90 -15.11
C TYR A 204 -4.59 -2.35 -15.23
N ILE A 205 -4.73 -3.14 -14.16
CA ILE A 205 -4.33 -4.56 -14.14
C ILE A 205 -5.09 -5.33 -15.23
N LYS A 206 -6.39 -5.14 -15.36
CA LYS A 206 -7.21 -5.82 -16.40
C LYS A 206 -6.75 -5.47 -17.81
N LYS A 207 -6.40 -4.23 -18.08
CA LYS A 207 -6.09 -3.72 -19.43
C LYS A 207 -4.61 -3.87 -19.80
N LYS A 208 -3.70 -3.54 -18.90
CA LYS A 208 -2.25 -3.49 -19.18
C LYS A 208 -1.51 -4.75 -18.73
N ARG A 209 -2.10 -5.52 -17.81
CA ARG A 209 -1.49 -6.76 -17.26
C ARG A 209 -0.04 -6.55 -16.84
N PRO A 210 0.25 -5.60 -15.94
CA PRO A 210 1.61 -5.35 -15.49
C PRO A 210 2.21 -6.60 -14.84
N LYS A 211 3.52 -6.58 -14.68
CA LYS A 211 4.27 -7.64 -13.99
C LYS A 211 4.57 -7.26 -12.53
N PHE A 212 4.61 -5.96 -12.25
CA PHE A 212 4.77 -5.42 -10.91
C PHE A 212 4.03 -4.09 -10.77
#